data_cf7531b61a03a5b94cc510db75dd6a66
#
_entry.id   cf7531b61a03a5b94cc510db75dd6a66
#
_cell.length_a   1.000
_cell.length_b   1.000
_cell.length_c   1.000
_cell.angle_alpha   90.00
_cell.angle_beta   90.00
_cell.angle_gamma   90.00
#
_symmetry.space_group_name_H-M   'P 1'
#
loop_
_entity.id
_entity.type
_entity.pdbx_description
1 polymer ?
#
loop_
_entity_poly.entity_id
_entity_poly.type
_entity_poly.pdbx_seq_one_letter_code
_entity_poly.pdbx_strand_id
1 'polypeptide(L)'
;MARIALTRLLLILFISAPLPAAPLASAQAVNPYEADRTAIRVGRALFETRCAQCHGGDAKGISGPDLTVLWAVGTNDDRVFQTIQLGVPGSIMPSSSAPDQEIWAMVAYLKSLSTVPEFDSDRGDAVRGREIFSSTCTGCHRVNGEGGHLGPDLTRIAAIRTREMLIRSIRDPSASVAAGYRTVALVTQDGPRIRGVSKSEDSFSIQIVDTDERLQGYLKADLQGIVREERSLMRQFGPDRLSDEALDDLLRYLGTLRGGARAGR
;
A
#
# COMPACT_ATOMS: atom_id res chain seq x y z
N MET A 1 -31.03 -87.60 11.47
CA MET A 1 -30.66 -86.69 10.41
C MET A 1 -31.04 -85.28 10.85
N ALA A 2 -30.05 -84.54 11.40
CA ALA A 2 -30.26 -83.19 11.94
C ALA A 2 -29.66 -82.19 10.99
N ARG A 3 -30.47 -81.23 10.45
CA ARG A 3 -30.04 -80.14 9.59
C ARG A 3 -29.66 -78.91 10.48
N ILE A 4 -28.41 -78.57 10.48
CA ILE A 4 -27.90 -77.35 11.13
C ILE A 4 -28.08 -76.19 10.20
N ALA A 5 -28.93 -75.19 10.57
CA ALA A 5 -29.10 -73.94 9.86
C ALA A 5 -28.04 -72.96 10.33
N LEU A 6 -27.20 -72.53 9.39
CA LEU A 6 -26.13 -71.50 9.58
C LEU A 6 -26.72 -70.15 9.40
N THR A 7 -27.00 -69.36 10.45
CA THR A 7 -27.46 -68.01 10.43
C THR A 7 -26.24 -67.09 10.24
N ARG A 8 -26.12 -66.44 9.05
CA ARG A 8 -25.08 -65.44 8.78
C ARG A 8 -25.49 -64.10 9.40
N LEU A 9 -24.75 -63.67 10.40
CA LEU A 9 -24.86 -62.33 11.00
C LEU A 9 -24.08 -61.34 10.14
N LEU A 10 -24.80 -60.44 9.42
CA LEU A 10 -24.19 -59.35 8.69
C LEU A 10 -23.86 -58.17 9.66
N LEU A 11 -22.58 -57.98 9.91
CA LEU A 11 -22.08 -56.84 10.67
C LEU A 11 -21.98 -55.62 9.73
N ILE A 12 -22.91 -54.68 9.87
CA ILE A 12 -22.86 -53.40 9.12
C ILE A 12 -21.94 -52.47 9.88
N LEU A 13 -20.75 -52.24 9.31
CA LEU A 13 -19.78 -51.26 9.81
C LEU A 13 -20.23 -49.85 9.35
N PHE A 14 -20.75 -49.05 10.27
CA PHE A 14 -20.97 -47.63 10.02
C PHE A 14 -19.63 -46.89 10.02
N ILE A 15 -19.09 -46.56 8.82
CA ILE A 15 -17.97 -45.68 8.68
C ILE A 15 -18.51 -44.24 8.77
N SER A 16 -18.39 -43.64 9.94
CA SER A 16 -18.63 -42.20 10.12
C SER A 16 -17.47 -41.38 9.48
N ALA A 17 -17.67 -40.90 8.27
CA ALA A 17 -16.74 -39.96 7.68
C ALA A 17 -16.82 -38.61 8.43
N PRO A 18 -15.68 -37.99 8.83
CA PRO A 18 -15.71 -36.67 9.43
C PRO A 18 -16.18 -35.67 8.38
N LEU A 19 -17.22 -34.87 8.70
CA LEU A 19 -17.61 -33.73 7.89
C LEU A 19 -16.44 -32.74 7.83
N PRO A 20 -16.08 -32.21 6.64
CA PRO A 20 -15.10 -31.13 6.54
C PRO A 20 -15.65 -29.91 7.28
N ALA A 21 -14.91 -29.41 8.28
CA ALA A 21 -15.20 -28.16 8.94
C ALA A 21 -15.08 -27.04 7.89
N ALA A 22 -16.20 -26.42 7.53
CA ALA A 22 -16.17 -25.24 6.68
C ALA A 22 -15.37 -24.13 7.38
N PRO A 23 -14.44 -23.43 6.71
CA PRO A 23 -13.75 -22.31 7.30
C PRO A 23 -14.80 -21.25 7.68
N LEU A 24 -14.83 -20.87 8.96
CA LEU A 24 -15.61 -19.75 9.43
C LEU A 24 -15.06 -18.51 8.72
N ALA A 25 -15.78 -18.03 7.71
CA ALA A 25 -15.50 -16.74 7.11
C ALA A 25 -15.64 -15.70 8.23
N SER A 26 -14.52 -15.11 8.65
CA SER A 26 -14.52 -14.01 9.61
C SER A 26 -15.36 -12.89 9.01
N ALA A 27 -16.54 -12.65 9.56
CA ALA A 27 -17.37 -11.52 9.15
C ALA A 27 -16.57 -10.24 9.44
N GLN A 28 -16.30 -9.45 8.40
CA GLN A 28 -15.64 -8.17 8.56
C GLN A 28 -16.52 -7.27 9.41
N ALA A 29 -15.94 -6.66 10.46
CA ALA A 29 -16.70 -5.75 11.29
C ALA A 29 -17.13 -4.53 10.47
N VAL A 30 -18.43 -4.29 10.44
CA VAL A 30 -19.02 -3.11 9.77
C VAL A 30 -19.05 -1.97 10.78
N ASN A 31 -18.63 -0.78 10.37
CA ASN A 31 -18.68 0.39 11.20
C ASN A 31 -20.14 0.72 11.60
N PRO A 32 -20.50 0.66 12.88
CA PRO A 32 -21.88 0.94 13.32
C PRO A 32 -22.30 2.40 13.12
N TYR A 33 -21.36 3.30 12.81
CA TYR A 33 -21.57 4.76 12.72
C TYR A 33 -21.36 5.31 11.31
N GLU A 34 -21.34 4.49 10.27
CA GLU A 34 -20.95 4.91 8.90
C GLU A 34 -21.72 6.14 8.38
N ALA A 35 -23.01 6.25 8.67
CA ALA A 35 -23.85 7.38 8.24
C ALA A 35 -24.30 8.29 9.40
N ASP A 36 -23.81 8.08 10.61
CA ASP A 36 -24.21 8.86 11.78
C ASP A 36 -23.45 10.20 11.82
N ARG A 37 -24.18 11.28 11.52
CA ARG A 37 -23.63 12.64 11.54
C ARG A 37 -23.09 13.06 12.91
N THR A 38 -23.65 12.53 14.01
CA THR A 38 -23.19 12.83 15.36
C THR A 38 -21.89 12.13 15.64
N ALA A 39 -21.80 10.84 15.33
CA ALA A 39 -20.55 10.09 15.44
C ALA A 39 -19.44 10.67 14.56
N ILE A 40 -19.75 11.09 13.33
CA ILE A 40 -18.79 11.76 12.42
C ILE A 40 -18.26 13.06 13.06
N ARG A 41 -19.11 13.88 13.69
CA ARG A 41 -18.64 15.10 14.39
C ARG A 41 -17.76 14.79 15.60
N VAL A 42 -18.13 13.78 16.39
CA VAL A 42 -17.30 13.29 17.50
C VAL A 42 -15.97 12.77 16.99
N GLY A 43 -15.99 11.93 15.95
CA GLY A 43 -14.80 11.41 15.30
C GLY A 43 -13.87 12.50 14.78
N ARG A 44 -14.42 13.57 14.22
CA ARG A 44 -13.65 14.76 13.81
C ARG A 44 -12.92 15.39 15.00
N ALA A 45 -13.62 15.68 16.09
CA ALA A 45 -13.02 16.29 17.26
C ALA A 45 -11.90 15.43 17.88
N LEU A 46 -12.12 14.10 17.91
CA LEU A 46 -11.12 13.13 18.37
C LEU A 46 -9.90 13.10 17.44
N PHE A 47 -10.13 13.12 16.14
CA PHE A 47 -9.06 13.16 15.14
C PHE A 47 -8.23 14.45 15.26
N GLU A 48 -8.86 15.60 15.35
CA GLU A 48 -8.20 16.90 15.49
C GLU A 48 -7.30 16.95 16.72
N THR A 49 -7.71 16.32 17.82
CA THR A 49 -6.95 16.34 19.08
C THR A 49 -5.85 15.28 19.18
N ARG A 50 -6.02 14.13 18.53
CA ARG A 50 -5.13 12.96 18.73
C ARG A 50 -4.29 12.60 17.49
N CYS A 51 -4.76 12.94 16.28
CA CYS A 51 -4.19 12.44 15.03
C CYS A 51 -3.65 13.56 14.13
N ALA A 52 -4.24 14.74 14.18
CA ALA A 52 -3.96 15.85 13.25
C ALA A 52 -2.51 16.34 13.32
N GLN A 53 -1.82 16.18 14.44
CA GLN A 53 -0.40 16.56 14.55
C GLN A 53 0.49 15.84 13.53
N CYS A 54 0.17 14.59 13.23
CA CYS A 54 0.91 13.78 12.26
C CYS A 54 0.21 13.70 10.89
N HIS A 55 -1.13 13.65 10.89
CA HIS A 55 -1.89 13.44 9.67
C HIS A 55 -2.48 14.71 9.04
N GLY A 56 -2.25 15.88 9.64
CA GLY A 56 -2.84 17.15 9.20
C GLY A 56 -4.30 17.31 9.63
N GLY A 57 -4.76 18.56 9.82
CA GLY A 57 -6.15 18.83 10.15
C GLY A 57 -7.15 18.46 9.03
N ASP A 58 -6.64 18.39 7.80
CA ASP A 58 -7.37 17.94 6.60
C ASP A 58 -7.15 16.45 6.27
N ALA A 59 -6.46 15.72 7.14
CA ALA A 59 -6.09 14.31 7.01
C ALA A 59 -5.21 13.97 5.78
N LYS A 60 -4.58 14.97 5.12
CA LYS A 60 -3.73 14.76 3.93
C LYS A 60 -2.28 14.43 4.25
N GLY A 61 -1.93 14.38 5.53
CA GLY A 61 -0.61 14.01 5.99
C GLY A 61 0.34 15.20 6.22
N ILE A 62 1.18 15.08 7.24
CA ILE A 62 2.33 15.95 7.51
C ILE A 62 3.57 15.04 7.67
N SER A 63 3.70 14.35 8.79
CA SER A 63 4.68 13.29 9.04
C SER A 63 4.08 11.89 8.87
N GLY A 64 2.75 11.77 8.98
CA GLY A 64 1.98 10.57 8.65
C GLY A 64 1.45 10.60 7.21
N PRO A 65 0.92 9.47 6.71
CA PRO A 65 0.36 9.39 5.36
C PRO A 65 -0.96 10.16 5.21
N ASP A 66 -1.33 10.43 3.94
CA ASP A 66 -2.65 10.89 3.55
C ASP A 66 -3.70 9.81 3.83
N LEU A 67 -4.69 10.14 4.66
CA LEU A 67 -5.75 9.23 5.07
C LEU A 67 -7.02 9.37 4.21
N THR A 68 -7.12 10.43 3.40
CA THR A 68 -8.31 10.67 2.56
C THR A 68 -8.45 9.67 1.41
N VAL A 69 -7.38 8.95 1.08
CA VAL A 69 -7.35 7.99 -0.02
C VAL A 69 -7.48 6.53 0.42
N LEU A 70 -7.62 6.23 1.72
CA LEU A 70 -7.58 4.87 2.24
C LEU A 70 -8.60 3.95 1.57
N TRP A 71 -9.86 4.36 1.48
CA TRP A 71 -10.91 3.55 0.86
C TRP A 71 -10.78 3.46 -0.66
N ALA A 72 -10.24 4.50 -1.30
CA ALA A 72 -9.92 4.47 -2.73
C ALA A 72 -8.89 3.39 -3.08
N VAL A 73 -7.95 3.10 -2.16
CA VAL A 73 -6.96 2.03 -2.34
C VAL A 73 -7.44 0.66 -1.86
N GLY A 74 -8.73 0.54 -1.45
CA GLY A 74 -9.36 -0.73 -1.06
C GLY A 74 -9.08 -1.16 0.37
N THR A 75 -8.75 -0.23 1.25
CA THR A 75 -8.80 -0.46 2.69
C THR A 75 -10.27 -0.56 3.12
N ASN A 76 -10.57 -1.36 4.12
CA ASN A 76 -11.89 -1.45 4.73
C ASN A 76 -11.89 -0.86 6.14
N ASP A 77 -13.09 -0.63 6.68
CA ASP A 77 -13.30 -0.01 7.99
C ASP A 77 -12.62 -0.78 9.12
N ASP A 78 -12.72 -2.11 9.11
CA ASP A 78 -12.12 -3.00 10.11
C ASP A 78 -10.59 -2.86 10.13
N ARG A 79 -9.96 -2.82 8.96
CA ARG A 79 -8.51 -2.62 8.87
C ARG A 79 -8.07 -1.25 9.38
N VAL A 80 -8.84 -0.20 9.11
CA VAL A 80 -8.55 1.15 9.65
C VAL A 80 -8.72 1.15 11.15
N PHE A 81 -9.79 0.54 11.67
CA PHE A 81 -10.04 0.37 13.10
C PHE A 81 -8.86 -0.33 13.79
N GLN A 82 -8.47 -1.51 13.30
CA GLN A 82 -7.34 -2.27 13.85
C GLN A 82 -6.04 -1.49 13.79
N THR A 83 -5.79 -0.74 12.70
CA THR A 83 -4.59 0.09 12.56
C THR A 83 -4.55 1.19 13.60
N ILE A 84 -5.67 1.83 13.93
CA ILE A 84 -5.75 2.84 14.99
C ILE A 84 -5.55 2.17 16.36
N GLN A 85 -6.21 1.05 16.61
CA GLN A 85 -6.17 0.33 17.88
C GLN A 85 -4.77 -0.19 18.20
N LEU A 86 -4.13 -0.85 17.22
CA LEU A 86 -2.85 -1.54 17.42
C LEU A 86 -1.63 -0.67 17.10
N GLY A 87 -1.82 0.45 16.41
CA GLY A 87 -0.73 1.21 15.84
C GLY A 87 -0.08 0.49 14.65
N VAL A 88 1.06 1.00 14.20
CA VAL A 88 1.84 0.39 13.11
C VAL A 88 3.22 0.01 13.65
N PRO A 89 3.48 -1.30 13.84
CA PRO A 89 4.78 -1.76 14.34
C PRO A 89 5.94 -1.23 13.51
N GLY A 90 7.00 -0.76 14.18
CA GLY A 90 8.17 -0.19 13.50
C GLY A 90 7.99 1.21 12.93
N SER A 91 6.86 1.88 13.21
CA SER A 91 6.60 3.27 12.82
C SER A 91 6.39 4.18 14.02
N ILE A 92 6.25 5.49 13.76
CA ILE A 92 5.91 6.49 14.80
C ILE A 92 4.42 6.50 15.15
N MET A 93 3.57 5.70 14.51
CA MET A 93 2.15 5.61 14.80
C MET A 93 1.92 4.71 16.02
N PRO A 94 1.57 5.26 17.20
CA PRO A 94 1.35 4.47 18.40
C PRO A 94 0.01 3.73 18.36
N SER A 95 -0.14 2.73 19.22
CA SER A 95 -1.44 2.13 19.53
C SER A 95 -2.34 3.13 20.28
N SER A 96 -3.65 3.01 20.07
CA SER A 96 -4.65 3.83 20.77
C SER A 96 -5.31 3.02 21.89
N SER A 97 -5.40 3.61 23.08
CA SER A 97 -6.18 3.08 24.20
C SER A 97 -7.62 3.64 24.25
N ALA A 98 -8.07 4.29 23.18
CA ALA A 98 -9.42 4.81 23.09
C ALA A 98 -10.46 3.67 23.11
N PRO A 99 -11.64 3.88 23.69
CA PRO A 99 -12.74 2.93 23.58
C PRO A 99 -13.13 2.65 22.12
N ASP A 100 -13.57 1.44 21.82
CA ASP A 100 -13.94 1.03 20.45
C ASP A 100 -14.93 1.98 19.78
N GLN A 101 -15.88 2.51 20.54
CA GLN A 101 -16.85 3.50 20.04
C GLN A 101 -16.21 4.78 19.53
N GLU A 102 -15.16 5.27 20.21
CA GLU A 102 -14.40 6.45 19.79
C GLU A 102 -13.58 6.14 18.53
N ILE A 103 -12.98 4.93 18.46
CA ILE A 103 -12.24 4.51 17.27
C ILE A 103 -13.19 4.37 16.07
N TRP A 104 -14.35 3.76 16.24
CA TRP A 104 -15.36 3.66 15.18
C TRP A 104 -15.88 5.03 14.71
N ALA A 105 -16.04 5.99 15.65
CA ALA A 105 -16.39 7.36 15.29
C ALA A 105 -15.29 8.03 14.46
N MET A 106 -14.02 7.84 14.81
CA MET A 106 -12.88 8.33 13.99
C MET A 106 -12.85 7.67 12.61
N VAL A 107 -13.11 6.36 12.52
CA VAL A 107 -13.21 5.65 11.23
C VAL A 107 -14.34 6.23 10.37
N ALA A 108 -15.53 6.49 10.96
CA ALA A 108 -16.64 7.13 10.26
C ALA A 108 -16.28 8.54 9.74
N TYR A 109 -15.58 9.32 10.55
CA TYR A 109 -15.09 10.64 10.13
C TYR A 109 -14.09 10.52 8.96
N LEU A 110 -13.06 9.69 9.09
CA LEU A 110 -12.06 9.49 8.02
C LEU A 110 -12.72 8.99 6.73
N LYS A 111 -13.68 8.09 6.83
CA LYS A 111 -14.43 7.59 5.67
C LYS A 111 -15.26 8.71 5.01
N SER A 112 -15.81 9.64 5.81
CA SER A 112 -16.54 10.80 5.30
C SER A 112 -15.64 11.79 4.53
N LEU A 113 -14.34 11.79 4.80
CA LEU A 113 -13.34 12.56 4.06
C LEU A 113 -12.83 11.83 2.81
N SER A 114 -13.22 10.56 2.63
CA SER A 114 -12.71 9.74 1.52
C SER A 114 -13.08 10.36 0.19
N THR A 115 -12.05 10.74 -0.53
CA THR A 115 -12.18 11.24 -1.90
C THR A 115 -11.55 10.23 -2.84
N VAL A 116 -12.26 9.84 -3.88
CA VAL A 116 -11.64 9.20 -5.04
C VAL A 116 -11.00 10.33 -5.82
N PRO A 117 -9.67 10.38 -5.96
CA PRO A 117 -9.03 11.41 -6.76
C PRO A 117 -9.64 11.44 -8.16
N GLU A 118 -10.19 12.58 -8.56
CA GLU A 118 -10.62 12.76 -9.93
C GLU A 118 -9.37 12.83 -10.80
N PHE A 119 -9.24 11.86 -11.67
CA PHE A 119 -8.16 11.81 -12.64
C PHE A 119 -8.71 12.33 -13.95
N ASP A 120 -8.52 13.64 -14.21
CA ASP A 120 -8.81 14.25 -15.50
C ASP A 120 -7.96 13.56 -16.56
N SER A 121 -8.62 12.89 -17.48
CA SER A 121 -7.98 12.04 -18.49
C SER A 121 -8.40 12.40 -19.93
N ASP A 122 -8.89 13.60 -20.18
CA ASP A 122 -9.41 13.97 -21.50
C ASP A 122 -8.30 14.22 -22.54
N ARG A 123 -7.04 14.33 -22.07
CA ARG A 123 -5.88 14.54 -22.94
C ARG A 123 -5.06 13.27 -23.07
N GLY A 124 -4.48 13.08 -24.24
CA GLY A 124 -3.52 12.01 -24.53
C GLY A 124 -4.17 10.72 -25.00
N ASP A 125 -3.33 9.79 -25.42
CA ASP A 125 -3.67 8.45 -25.91
C ASP A 125 -3.11 7.39 -24.97
N ALA A 126 -3.98 6.54 -24.43
CA ALA A 126 -3.58 5.51 -23.46
C ALA A 126 -2.71 4.39 -24.10
N VAL A 127 -2.85 4.13 -25.40
CA VAL A 127 -2.06 3.09 -26.07
C VAL A 127 -0.61 3.57 -26.22
N ARG A 128 -0.40 4.78 -26.72
CA ARG A 128 0.93 5.40 -26.79
C ARG A 128 1.52 5.59 -25.39
N GLY A 129 0.69 5.99 -24.42
CA GLY A 129 1.11 6.10 -23.02
C GLY A 129 1.61 4.80 -22.42
N ARG A 130 0.97 3.66 -22.78
CA ARG A 130 1.42 2.33 -22.37
C ARG A 130 2.77 1.97 -23.01
N GLU A 131 2.99 2.31 -24.26
CA GLU A 131 4.26 2.09 -24.95
C GLU A 131 5.39 2.90 -24.29
N ILE A 132 5.15 4.18 -23.97
CA ILE A 132 6.08 5.03 -23.23
C ILE A 132 6.39 4.40 -21.86
N PHE A 133 5.36 3.97 -21.13
CA PHE A 133 5.53 3.32 -19.83
C PHE A 133 6.39 2.06 -19.96
N SER A 134 6.08 1.20 -20.90
CA SER A 134 6.76 -0.08 -21.11
C SER A 134 8.24 0.09 -21.47
N SER A 135 8.57 1.09 -22.27
CA SER A 135 9.95 1.34 -22.70
C SER A 135 10.79 2.12 -21.69
N THR A 136 10.14 2.91 -20.81
CA THR A 136 10.85 3.92 -20.00
C THR A 136 10.72 3.70 -18.51
N CYS A 137 9.59 3.16 -18.03
CA CYS A 137 9.23 3.17 -16.61
C CYS A 137 9.28 1.78 -15.96
N THR A 138 9.05 0.70 -16.73
CA THR A 138 8.96 -0.68 -16.21
C THR A 138 10.25 -1.19 -15.59
N GLY A 139 11.41 -0.65 -15.95
CA GLY A 139 12.70 -0.99 -15.33
C GLY A 139 12.75 -0.67 -13.82
N CYS A 140 11.89 0.22 -13.33
CA CYS A 140 11.85 0.60 -11.92
C CYS A 140 10.47 0.41 -11.29
N HIS A 141 9.40 0.56 -12.09
CA HIS A 141 8.02 0.50 -11.60
C HIS A 141 7.30 -0.76 -12.07
N ARG A 142 6.42 -1.25 -11.20
CA ARG A 142 5.59 -2.42 -11.46
C ARG A 142 4.14 -2.03 -11.67
N VAL A 143 3.47 -2.74 -12.58
CA VAL A 143 2.02 -2.72 -12.80
C VAL A 143 1.51 -4.14 -12.88
N ASN A 144 0.49 -4.50 -12.10
CA ASN A 144 -0.12 -5.85 -12.06
C ASN A 144 0.88 -6.99 -11.80
N GLY A 145 1.93 -6.73 -11.05
CA GLY A 145 2.96 -7.71 -10.71
C GLY A 145 4.13 -7.77 -11.70
N GLU A 146 4.06 -7.07 -12.84
CA GLU A 146 5.12 -7.03 -13.86
C GLU A 146 5.92 -5.72 -13.77
N GLY A 147 7.25 -5.82 -13.84
CA GLY A 147 8.20 -4.70 -13.76
C GLY A 147 9.04 -4.68 -12.50
N GLY A 148 9.82 -3.62 -12.33
CA GLY A 148 10.85 -3.47 -11.31
C GLY A 148 10.33 -3.08 -9.91
N HIS A 149 11.27 -3.07 -8.95
CA HIS A 149 10.98 -2.84 -7.53
C HIS A 149 11.68 -1.60 -6.95
N LEU A 150 12.47 -0.90 -7.76
CA LEU A 150 13.16 0.33 -7.35
C LEU A 150 12.21 1.50 -7.12
N GLY A 151 11.09 1.52 -7.84
CA GLY A 151 10.00 2.47 -7.67
C GLY A 151 8.75 1.84 -7.06
N PRO A 152 7.76 2.65 -6.63
CA PRO A 152 6.48 2.16 -6.15
C PRO A 152 5.70 1.38 -7.23
N ASP A 153 4.88 0.44 -6.76
CA ASP A 153 3.88 -0.24 -7.58
C ASP A 153 2.81 0.77 -8.03
N LEU A 154 2.59 0.86 -9.32
CA LEU A 154 1.67 1.81 -9.95
C LEU A 154 0.31 1.19 -10.34
N THR A 155 0.06 -0.08 -10.02
CA THR A 155 -1.20 -0.79 -10.35
C THR A 155 -2.46 -0.01 -9.98
N ARG A 156 -2.38 0.83 -8.95
CA ARG A 156 -3.53 1.60 -8.43
C ARG A 156 -3.26 3.10 -8.37
N ILE A 157 -2.33 3.58 -9.16
CA ILE A 157 -1.82 4.95 -9.00
C ILE A 157 -2.92 6.01 -9.22
N ALA A 158 -3.82 5.81 -10.18
CA ALA A 158 -4.92 6.73 -10.43
C ALA A 158 -6.04 6.70 -9.38
N ALA A 159 -6.02 5.71 -8.46
CA ALA A 159 -6.92 5.72 -7.31
C ALA A 159 -6.39 6.56 -6.13
N ILE A 160 -5.08 6.91 -6.15
CA ILE A 160 -4.41 7.55 -5.00
C ILE A 160 -3.67 8.84 -5.35
N ARG A 161 -3.58 9.19 -6.63
CA ARG A 161 -2.89 10.40 -7.12
C ARG A 161 -3.73 11.10 -8.16
N THR A 162 -3.76 12.43 -8.07
CA THR A 162 -4.33 13.26 -9.13
C THR A 162 -3.33 13.37 -10.30
N ARG A 163 -3.83 13.83 -11.44
CA ARG A 163 -2.99 14.10 -12.62
C ARG A 163 -1.85 15.07 -12.28
N GLU A 164 -2.13 16.15 -11.56
CA GLU A 164 -1.14 17.17 -11.17
C GLU A 164 -0.06 16.60 -10.25
N MET A 165 -0.44 15.70 -9.33
CA MET A 165 0.52 15.01 -8.46
C MET A 165 1.49 14.15 -9.28
N LEU A 166 0.97 13.45 -10.32
CA LEU A 166 1.81 12.62 -11.19
C LEU A 166 2.71 13.49 -12.07
N ILE A 167 2.21 14.60 -12.62
CA ILE A 167 3.03 15.55 -13.36
C ILE A 167 4.21 16.00 -12.51
N ARG A 168 3.96 16.44 -11.27
CA ARG A 168 5.03 16.83 -10.35
C ARG A 168 6.01 15.72 -10.08
N SER A 169 5.53 14.51 -9.80
CA SER A 169 6.40 13.35 -9.52
C SER A 169 7.27 12.97 -10.72
N ILE A 170 6.80 13.15 -11.95
CA ILE A 170 7.54 12.84 -13.17
C ILE A 170 8.51 13.97 -13.51
N ARG A 171 8.06 15.22 -13.40
CA ARG A 171 8.87 16.42 -13.72
C ARG A 171 9.91 16.75 -12.65
N ASP A 172 9.60 16.49 -11.37
CA ASP A 172 10.50 16.70 -10.23
C ASP A 172 10.40 15.60 -9.19
N PRO A 173 10.96 14.41 -9.47
CA PRO A 173 10.86 13.24 -8.60
C PRO A 173 11.60 13.38 -7.26
N SER A 174 12.46 14.36 -7.12
CA SER A 174 13.21 14.61 -5.89
C SER A 174 12.49 15.56 -4.93
N ALA A 175 11.50 16.33 -5.40
CA ALA A 175 10.73 17.24 -4.56
C ALA A 175 9.98 16.54 -3.43
N SER A 176 9.56 15.26 -3.64
CA SER A 176 8.88 14.47 -2.62
C SER A 176 9.09 12.98 -2.89
N VAL A 177 9.95 12.36 -2.10
CA VAL A 177 10.24 10.92 -2.20
C VAL A 177 9.48 10.17 -1.12
N ALA A 178 8.63 9.23 -1.53
CA ALA A 178 7.85 8.41 -0.62
C ALA A 178 8.74 7.58 0.33
N ALA A 179 8.26 7.37 1.56
CA ALA A 179 8.93 6.48 2.51
C ALA A 179 9.09 5.07 1.89
N GLY A 180 10.25 4.42 2.14
CA GLY A 180 10.60 3.13 1.51
C GLY A 180 11.12 3.23 0.07
N TYR A 181 11.30 4.47 -0.45
CA TYR A 181 11.94 4.72 -1.76
C TYR A 181 13.02 5.79 -1.70
N ARG A 182 13.41 6.20 -0.48
CA ARG A 182 14.51 7.14 -0.27
C ARG A 182 15.83 6.51 -0.69
N THR A 183 16.60 7.26 -1.46
CA THR A 183 17.90 6.81 -1.95
C THR A 183 18.92 6.79 -0.81
N VAL A 184 19.63 5.70 -0.69
CA VAL A 184 20.75 5.54 0.22
C VAL A 184 21.96 4.96 -0.52
N ALA A 185 23.14 5.28 -0.01
CA ALA A 185 24.38 4.64 -0.41
C ALA A 185 25.08 4.12 0.84
N LEU A 186 25.28 2.82 0.90
CA LEU A 186 25.98 2.12 1.96
C LEU A 186 27.46 2.06 1.61
N VAL A 187 28.31 2.39 2.58
CA VAL A 187 29.77 2.27 2.46
C VAL A 187 30.18 1.07 3.32
N THR A 188 30.56 -0.03 2.66
CA THR A 188 31.05 -1.22 3.36
C THR A 188 32.51 -1.06 3.77
N GLN A 189 32.98 -1.86 4.75
CA GLN A 189 34.34 -1.71 5.27
C GLN A 189 35.42 -1.99 4.22
N ASP A 190 35.20 -2.99 3.36
CA ASP A 190 36.20 -3.47 2.40
C ASP A 190 35.70 -3.41 0.94
N GLY A 191 34.61 -2.74 0.67
CA GLY A 191 33.95 -2.87 -0.61
C GLY A 191 33.43 -1.60 -1.26
N PRO A 192 32.86 -1.74 -2.45
CA PRO A 192 32.29 -0.62 -3.19
C PRO A 192 31.10 -0.03 -2.48
N ARG A 193 30.83 1.22 -2.81
CA ARG A 193 29.60 1.92 -2.38
C ARG A 193 28.39 1.27 -3.02
N ILE A 194 27.46 0.74 -2.22
CA ILE A 194 26.24 0.11 -2.67
C ILE A 194 25.10 1.11 -2.62
N ARG A 195 24.51 1.41 -3.76
CA ARG A 195 23.43 2.39 -3.90
C ARG A 195 22.09 1.70 -4.12
N GLY A 196 21.02 2.20 -3.51
CA GLY A 196 19.70 1.63 -3.64
C GLY A 196 18.63 2.46 -2.95
N VAL A 197 17.45 1.86 -2.77
CA VAL A 197 16.33 2.44 -2.01
C VAL A 197 16.20 1.72 -0.67
N SER A 198 16.07 2.51 0.41
CA SER A 198 15.85 1.97 1.76
C SER A 198 14.41 1.43 1.87
N LYS A 199 14.27 0.16 2.26
CA LYS A 199 12.98 -0.50 2.46
C LYS A 199 12.61 -0.60 3.93
N SER A 200 13.59 -0.90 4.78
CA SER A 200 13.42 -0.97 6.23
C SER A 200 14.72 -0.57 6.90
N GLU A 201 14.64 0.06 8.04
CA GLU A 201 15.78 0.44 8.85
C GLU A 201 15.38 0.45 10.32
N ASP A 202 16.21 -0.15 11.17
CA ASP A 202 16.11 -0.10 12.61
C ASP A 202 17.44 0.38 13.24
N SER A 203 17.59 0.24 14.55
CA SER A 203 18.82 0.68 15.26
C SER A 203 20.06 -0.13 14.86
N PHE A 204 19.91 -1.34 14.36
CA PHE A 204 21.01 -2.30 14.15
C PHE A 204 21.22 -2.65 12.68
N SER A 205 20.18 -2.57 11.86
CA SER A 205 20.19 -3.03 10.48
C SER A 205 19.52 -2.07 9.51
N ILE A 206 19.85 -2.24 8.24
CA ILE A 206 19.19 -1.58 7.12
C ILE A 206 18.98 -2.58 6.00
N GLN A 207 17.76 -2.58 5.43
CA GLN A 207 17.43 -3.34 4.23
C GLN A 207 17.25 -2.39 3.05
N ILE A 208 17.88 -2.70 1.95
CA ILE A 208 17.80 -1.93 0.71
C ILE A 208 17.43 -2.83 -0.47
N VAL A 209 16.80 -2.25 -1.48
CA VAL A 209 16.82 -2.81 -2.84
C VAL A 209 17.89 -2.04 -3.59
N ASP A 210 18.95 -2.74 -4.01
CA ASP A 210 20.06 -2.14 -4.74
C ASP A 210 19.68 -1.80 -6.19
N THR A 211 20.56 -1.13 -6.92
CA THR A 211 20.31 -0.72 -8.31
C THR A 211 20.21 -1.91 -9.30
N ASP A 212 20.60 -3.12 -8.86
CA ASP A 212 20.42 -4.38 -9.61
C ASP A 212 19.14 -5.12 -9.19
N GLU A 213 18.25 -4.42 -8.43
CA GLU A 213 16.97 -4.93 -7.93
C GLU A 213 17.06 -6.08 -6.93
N ARG A 214 18.21 -6.27 -6.27
CA ARG A 214 18.38 -7.29 -5.24
C ARG A 214 18.04 -6.72 -3.87
N LEU A 215 17.15 -7.41 -3.13
CA LEU A 215 16.89 -7.09 -1.73
C LEU A 215 18.07 -7.60 -0.88
N GLN A 216 18.71 -6.70 -0.18
CA GLN A 216 19.87 -7.00 0.67
C GLN A 216 19.69 -6.36 2.05
N GLY A 217 20.18 -7.07 3.08
CA GLY A 217 20.21 -6.60 4.45
C GLY A 217 21.65 -6.46 4.95
N TYR A 218 21.92 -5.39 5.71
CA TYR A 218 23.23 -5.10 6.26
C TYR A 218 23.11 -4.78 7.76
N LEU A 219 24.02 -5.30 8.57
CA LEU A 219 24.21 -4.79 9.91
C LEU A 219 24.93 -3.45 9.85
N LYS A 220 24.44 -2.47 10.58
CA LYS A 220 25.07 -1.13 10.60
C LYS A 220 26.50 -1.16 11.14
N ALA A 221 26.82 -2.13 12.03
CA ALA A 221 28.15 -2.35 12.54
C ALA A 221 29.17 -2.75 11.46
N ASP A 222 28.71 -3.38 10.36
CA ASP A 222 29.55 -3.81 9.25
C ASP A 222 29.71 -2.73 8.16
N LEU A 223 29.12 -1.55 8.39
CA LEU A 223 29.19 -0.41 7.47
C LEU A 223 30.12 0.67 8.02
N GLN A 224 30.93 1.27 7.14
CA GLN A 224 31.65 2.51 7.46
C GLN A 224 30.70 3.71 7.57
N GLY A 225 29.58 3.66 6.83
CA GLY A 225 28.59 4.72 6.86
C GLY A 225 27.38 4.49 5.96
N ILE A 226 26.36 5.28 6.22
CA ILE A 226 25.11 5.34 5.42
C ILE A 226 24.93 6.78 4.97
N VAL A 227 25.02 6.99 3.66
CA VAL A 227 24.79 8.31 3.05
C VAL A 227 23.33 8.34 2.55
N ARG A 228 22.54 9.24 3.11
CA ARG A 228 21.17 9.48 2.65
C ARG A 228 21.21 10.55 1.57
N GLU A 229 20.77 10.18 0.36
CA GLU A 229 20.76 11.09 -0.77
C GLU A 229 19.42 11.83 -0.83
N GLU A 230 19.47 13.13 -1.08
CA GLU A 230 18.26 13.94 -1.27
C GLU A 230 17.59 13.65 -2.61
N ARG A 231 18.38 13.19 -3.58
CA ARG A 231 17.88 12.90 -4.94
C ARG A 231 17.26 11.52 -5.01
N SER A 232 16.10 11.46 -5.65
CA SER A 232 15.45 10.22 -6.04
C SER A 232 16.31 9.42 -7.03
N LEU A 233 16.20 8.07 -7.01
CA LEU A 233 16.72 7.23 -8.11
C LEU A 233 15.90 7.42 -9.41
N MET A 234 14.65 7.84 -9.30
CA MET A 234 13.85 8.19 -10.46
C MET A 234 14.48 9.38 -11.17
N ARG A 235 14.70 9.25 -12.46
CA ARG A 235 15.19 10.36 -13.30
C ARG A 235 14.15 11.45 -13.42
N GLN A 236 14.61 12.67 -13.51
CA GLN A 236 13.76 13.79 -13.90
C GLN A 236 13.47 13.71 -15.41
N PHE A 237 12.19 13.80 -15.76
CA PHE A 237 11.75 13.83 -17.14
C PHE A 237 11.28 15.25 -17.50
N GLY A 238 12.24 16.09 -17.89
CA GLY A 238 11.95 17.39 -18.46
C GLY A 238 11.32 17.30 -19.86
N PRO A 239 10.87 18.43 -20.44
CA PRO A 239 10.28 18.43 -21.79
C PRO A 239 11.21 17.94 -22.90
N ASP A 240 12.52 18.01 -22.66
CA ASP A 240 13.58 17.49 -23.54
C ASP A 240 13.60 15.95 -23.62
N ARG A 241 13.16 15.26 -22.57
CA ARG A 241 13.14 13.79 -22.48
C ARG A 241 11.76 13.18 -22.63
N LEU A 242 10.75 13.90 -22.23
CA LEU A 242 9.35 13.53 -22.32
C LEU A 242 8.56 14.82 -22.64
N SER A 243 8.24 15.02 -23.91
CA SER A 243 7.46 16.20 -24.35
C SER A 243 6.13 16.29 -23.57
N ASP A 244 5.50 17.44 -23.60
CA ASP A 244 4.20 17.60 -22.90
C ASP A 244 3.11 16.71 -23.53
N GLU A 245 3.14 16.49 -24.85
CA GLU A 245 2.23 15.56 -25.52
C GLU A 245 2.47 14.10 -25.06
N ALA A 246 3.74 13.67 -25.04
CA ALA A 246 4.10 12.32 -24.57
C ALA A 246 3.79 12.15 -23.06
N LEU A 247 3.88 13.21 -22.27
CA LEU A 247 3.46 13.19 -20.88
C LEU A 247 1.94 13.05 -20.77
N ASP A 248 1.16 13.75 -21.59
CA ASP A 248 -0.29 13.61 -21.64
C ASP A 248 -0.70 12.16 -22.00
N ASP A 249 -0.04 11.55 -22.97
CA ASP A 249 -0.24 10.12 -23.32
C ASP A 249 0.07 9.20 -22.13
N LEU A 250 1.23 9.40 -21.50
CA LEU A 250 1.62 8.61 -20.33
C LEU A 250 0.60 8.75 -19.18
N LEU A 251 0.17 9.98 -18.89
CA LEU A 251 -0.82 10.26 -17.85
C LEU A 251 -2.17 9.66 -18.20
N ARG A 252 -2.56 9.64 -19.48
CA ARG A 252 -3.78 8.95 -19.93
C ARG A 252 -3.72 7.48 -19.61
N TYR A 253 -2.61 6.81 -19.89
CA TYR A 253 -2.40 5.42 -19.50
C TYR A 253 -2.43 5.22 -17.98
N LEU A 254 -1.65 6.01 -17.23
CA LEU A 254 -1.62 5.92 -15.77
C LEU A 254 -3.00 6.12 -15.15
N GLY A 255 -3.85 6.96 -15.76
CA GLY A 255 -5.25 7.19 -15.37
C GLY A 255 -6.14 5.96 -15.45
N THR A 256 -5.76 4.96 -16.26
CA THR A 256 -6.47 3.67 -16.33
C THR A 256 -6.11 2.73 -15.16
N LEU A 257 -5.00 2.98 -14.46
CA LEU A 257 -4.48 2.12 -13.42
C LEU A 257 -5.14 2.39 -12.06
N ARG A 258 -6.39 1.96 -11.91
CA ARG A 258 -7.18 2.11 -10.68
C ARG A 258 -7.19 0.85 -9.81
N GLY A 259 -6.56 -0.23 -10.24
CA GLY A 259 -6.66 -1.56 -9.66
C GLY A 259 -8.00 -2.22 -10.05
N GLY A 260 -7.98 -3.43 -10.58
CA GLY A 260 -9.17 -4.24 -10.73
C GLY A 260 -9.65 -4.73 -9.34
N ALA A 261 -10.95 -4.97 -9.19
CA ALA A 261 -11.43 -5.83 -8.10
C ALA A 261 -10.62 -7.13 -8.16
N ARG A 262 -10.00 -7.54 -7.04
CA ARG A 262 -9.40 -8.87 -6.98
C ARG A 262 -10.53 -9.85 -7.31
N ALA A 263 -10.45 -10.47 -8.48
CA ALA A 263 -11.20 -11.69 -8.72
C ALA A 263 -10.83 -12.63 -7.56
N GLY A 264 -11.82 -12.96 -6.73
CA GLY A 264 -11.63 -13.78 -5.55
C GLY A 264 -10.92 -15.09 -5.93
N ARG A 265 -9.84 -15.38 -5.24
CA ARG A 265 -9.31 -16.74 -5.15
C ARG A 265 -9.85 -17.39 -3.88
#